data_a077bb7b0db097b4050cc88b25f59d13
#
_entry.id   a077bb7b0db097b4050cc88b25f59d13
#
_cell.length_a   1.000
_cell.length_b   1.000
_cell.length_c   1.000
_cell.angle_alpha   90.00
_cell.angle_beta   90.00
_cell.angle_gamma   90.00
#
_symmetry.space_group_name_H-M   'P 1'
#
loop_
_entity.id
_entity.type
_entity.pdbx_description
1 polymer ?
#
loop_
_entity_poly.entity_id
_entity_poly.type
_entity_poly.pdbx_seq_one_letter_code
_entity_poly.pdbx_strand_id
1 'polypeptide(L)'
;MPQPYELTVSQASQQIKEKKLSPVDLAQSLLERIDATESDLKAWVTIDREEVLTTAKQLEEEASQGKSRGLLHGVPVGLKDIFYTAGMKTAAGSKVYADFVPDFDATSVAKIKEAGGIILGKAVTTEFATSDPSPTFNPWNPEHTPGGSSSGSSVAVATKTVGAALGSQTGGSTCRPAAYNGIVGLKATYGRISRYGVVPVSWSLDHVGILVRTVEDAALMLQVMSGEDENDPGSASEPVPDFLKQMSDHNRAPRIGIVSDYYAEKSTPEVWANTQDAIKQLKDAGAGVVELNLPDSFKTAHSAHWIVRIAEVAAFHEQFHADQAEDYGPKVRSGMEMGMLVPATKYLQAQRLRRQFRQDMVQLVQQVDVVLTPTMPAPVSYTHLTLPTICSV
;
A
#
# COMPACT_ATOMS: atom_id res chain seq x y z
N MET A 1 7.69 -24.80 17.54
CA MET A 1 6.85 -23.57 17.49
C MET A 1 7.39 -22.73 16.36
N PRO A 2 6.56 -21.97 15.64
CA PRO A 2 7.06 -21.04 14.63
C PRO A 2 7.98 -20.02 15.29
N GLN A 3 8.93 -19.49 14.52
CA GLN A 3 9.77 -18.39 14.98
C GLN A 3 8.93 -17.10 15.17
N PRO A 4 9.25 -16.19 16.08
CA PRO A 4 8.45 -14.98 16.28
C PRO A 4 8.23 -14.16 15.00
N TYR A 5 9.23 -14.03 14.13
CA TYR A 5 9.11 -13.33 12.84
C TYR A 5 8.12 -13.99 11.86
N GLU A 6 7.73 -15.25 12.07
CA GLU A 6 6.77 -15.95 11.21
C GLU A 6 5.32 -15.64 11.55
N LEU A 7 5.05 -15.11 12.75
CA LEU A 7 3.70 -14.78 13.21
C LEU A 7 3.07 -13.69 12.33
N THR A 8 1.76 -13.79 12.15
CA THR A 8 0.95 -12.69 11.59
C THR A 8 0.78 -11.58 12.62
N VAL A 9 0.29 -10.41 12.20
CA VAL A 9 0.03 -9.28 13.14
C VAL A 9 -0.96 -9.68 14.22
N SER A 10 -2.05 -10.32 13.84
CA SER A 10 -3.09 -10.78 14.76
C SER A 10 -2.57 -11.84 15.74
N GLN A 11 -1.78 -12.80 15.25
CA GLN A 11 -1.16 -13.81 16.10
C GLN A 11 -0.16 -13.21 17.09
N ALA A 12 0.70 -12.29 16.63
CA ALA A 12 1.66 -11.60 17.49
C ALA A 12 0.95 -10.78 18.57
N SER A 13 -0.01 -9.95 18.17
CA SER A 13 -0.83 -9.15 19.09
C SER A 13 -1.52 -10.01 20.15
N GLN A 14 -2.15 -11.12 19.72
CA GLN A 14 -2.82 -12.04 20.65
C GLN A 14 -1.84 -12.70 21.63
N GLN A 15 -0.69 -13.19 21.15
CA GLN A 15 0.32 -13.82 22.01
C GLN A 15 0.94 -12.83 23.01
N ILE A 16 1.17 -11.58 22.60
CA ILE A 16 1.65 -10.52 23.51
C ILE A 16 0.59 -10.23 24.58
N LYS A 17 -0.67 -10.10 24.20
CA LYS A 17 -1.79 -9.90 25.13
C LYS A 17 -1.93 -11.04 26.14
N GLU A 18 -1.67 -12.27 25.70
CA GLU A 18 -1.68 -13.49 26.53
C GLU A 18 -0.37 -13.70 27.32
N LYS A 19 0.60 -12.79 27.21
CA LYS A 19 1.94 -12.88 27.83
C LYS A 19 2.72 -14.15 27.42
N LYS A 20 2.45 -14.66 26.21
CA LYS A 20 3.14 -15.82 25.61
C LYS A 20 4.31 -15.40 24.70
N LEU A 21 4.33 -14.13 24.29
CA LEU A 21 5.38 -13.53 23.45
C LEU A 21 5.77 -12.18 24.06
N SER A 22 7.06 -11.93 24.17
CA SER A 22 7.59 -10.62 24.54
C SER A 22 7.64 -9.69 23.30
N PRO A 23 7.22 -8.41 23.42
CA PRO A 23 7.50 -7.40 22.39
C PRO A 23 8.97 -7.30 22.02
N VAL A 24 9.88 -7.48 23.01
CA VAL A 24 11.33 -7.45 22.79
C VAL A 24 11.78 -8.64 21.96
N ASP A 25 11.31 -9.86 22.28
CA ASP A 25 11.67 -11.07 21.53
C ASP A 25 11.15 -11.00 20.08
N LEU A 26 9.95 -10.45 19.87
CA LEU A 26 9.42 -10.23 18.54
C LEU A 26 10.26 -9.23 17.75
N ALA A 27 10.57 -8.08 18.34
CA ALA A 27 11.40 -7.05 17.70
C ALA A 27 12.79 -7.58 17.37
N GLN A 28 13.44 -8.27 18.30
CA GLN A 28 14.76 -8.89 18.12
C GLN A 28 14.74 -9.91 16.97
N SER A 29 13.74 -10.81 16.95
CA SER A 29 13.59 -11.82 15.91
C SER A 29 13.40 -11.22 14.50
N LEU A 30 12.66 -10.10 14.39
CA LEU A 30 12.50 -9.38 13.12
C LEU A 30 13.80 -8.69 12.69
N LEU A 31 14.54 -8.07 13.62
CA LEU A 31 15.83 -7.44 13.33
C LEU A 31 16.88 -8.48 12.86
N GLU A 32 16.93 -9.65 13.49
CA GLU A 32 17.79 -10.76 13.04
C GLU A 32 17.37 -11.29 11.66
N ARG A 33 16.07 -11.35 11.38
CA ARG A 33 15.57 -11.74 10.06
C ARG A 33 15.97 -10.73 8.99
N ILE A 34 15.95 -9.43 9.30
CA ILE A 34 16.44 -8.37 8.41
C ILE A 34 17.92 -8.58 8.13
N ASP A 35 18.75 -8.78 9.16
CA ASP A 35 20.20 -9.01 9.00
C ASP A 35 20.52 -10.17 8.07
N ALA A 36 19.71 -11.22 8.13
CA ALA A 36 19.89 -12.40 7.31
C ALA A 36 19.49 -12.22 5.84
N THR A 37 18.73 -11.16 5.49
CA THR A 37 18.13 -11.04 4.15
C THR A 37 18.37 -9.70 3.44
N GLU A 38 18.70 -8.64 4.15
CA GLU A 38 18.72 -7.27 3.60
C GLU A 38 19.80 -7.07 2.55
N SER A 39 20.97 -7.76 2.68
CA SER A 39 22.04 -7.70 1.67
C SER A 39 21.54 -8.07 0.26
N ASP A 40 20.63 -9.03 0.19
CA ASP A 40 20.11 -9.58 -1.07
C ASP A 40 18.84 -8.85 -1.54
N LEU A 41 18.03 -8.36 -0.60
CA LEU A 41 16.69 -7.85 -0.90
C LEU A 41 16.63 -6.33 -1.06
N LYS A 42 17.42 -5.59 -0.28
CA LYS A 42 17.41 -4.12 -0.23
C LYS A 42 15.99 -3.55 -0.04
N ALA A 43 15.32 -4.04 0.97
CA ALA A 43 13.93 -3.68 1.27
C ALA A 43 13.83 -2.47 2.21
N TRP A 44 14.86 -2.19 3.01
CA TRP A 44 14.87 -1.16 4.04
C TRP A 44 15.82 -0.02 3.70
N VAL A 45 15.44 1.21 4.07
CA VAL A 45 16.25 2.42 3.94
C VAL A 45 16.86 2.79 5.28
N THR A 46 16.03 2.81 6.33
CA THR A 46 16.41 3.25 7.67
C THR A 46 15.78 2.34 8.72
N ILE A 47 16.59 1.87 9.65
CA ILE A 47 16.15 1.14 10.84
C ILE A 47 16.91 1.70 12.03
N ASP A 48 16.20 2.25 12.99
CA ASP A 48 16.77 2.64 14.28
C ASP A 48 16.57 1.51 15.28
N ARG A 49 17.56 0.65 15.39
CA ARG A 49 17.53 -0.56 16.24
C ARG A 49 17.41 -0.23 17.71
N GLU A 50 18.07 0.83 18.15
CA GLU A 50 18.07 1.25 19.56
C GLU A 50 16.67 1.75 19.96
N GLU A 51 16.05 2.60 19.13
CA GLU A 51 14.70 3.10 19.37
C GLU A 51 13.67 1.97 19.31
N VAL A 52 13.78 1.05 18.34
CA VAL A 52 12.90 -0.13 18.22
C VAL A 52 12.91 -0.97 19.50
N LEU A 53 14.12 -1.30 19.99
CA LEU A 53 14.26 -2.13 21.20
C LEU A 53 13.90 -1.37 22.49
N THR A 54 14.14 -0.06 22.54
CA THR A 54 13.73 0.79 23.66
C THR A 54 12.21 0.86 23.74
N THR A 55 11.53 1.11 22.63
CA THR A 55 10.08 1.11 22.56
C THR A 55 9.49 -0.26 22.89
N ALA A 56 10.10 -1.35 22.39
CA ALA A 56 9.67 -2.71 22.71
C ALA A 56 9.74 -3.01 24.21
N LYS A 57 10.82 -2.63 24.89
CA LYS A 57 10.97 -2.79 26.35
C LYS A 57 9.92 -2.00 27.11
N GLN A 58 9.65 -0.75 26.74
CA GLN A 58 8.62 0.06 27.36
C GLN A 58 7.23 -0.62 27.26
N LEU A 59 6.88 -1.13 26.07
CA LEU A 59 5.60 -1.81 25.83
C LEU A 59 5.53 -3.16 26.56
N GLU A 60 6.65 -3.87 26.70
CA GLU A 60 6.72 -5.08 27.53
C GLU A 60 6.45 -4.78 29.02
N GLU A 61 7.04 -3.71 29.56
CA GLU A 61 6.79 -3.27 30.93
C GLU A 61 5.29 -2.91 31.13
N GLU A 62 4.70 -2.17 30.18
CA GLU A 62 3.27 -1.87 30.21
C GLU A 62 2.41 -3.14 30.21
N ALA A 63 2.71 -4.11 29.33
CA ALA A 63 2.01 -5.39 29.26
C ALA A 63 2.17 -6.21 30.55
N SER A 64 3.37 -6.18 31.18
CA SER A 64 3.60 -6.85 32.46
C SER A 64 2.70 -6.32 33.58
N GLN A 65 2.42 -5.00 33.55
CA GLN A 65 1.51 -4.30 34.47
C GLN A 65 0.02 -4.46 34.09
N GLY A 66 -0.30 -5.24 33.05
CA GLY A 66 -1.68 -5.43 32.57
C GLY A 66 -2.22 -4.26 31.76
N LYS A 67 -1.37 -3.33 31.32
CA LYS A 67 -1.73 -2.21 30.46
C LYS A 67 -1.58 -2.60 28.99
N SER A 68 -2.48 -2.12 28.14
CA SER A 68 -2.40 -2.25 26.69
C SER A 68 -2.83 -0.93 26.06
N ARG A 69 -2.07 -0.45 25.07
CA ARG A 69 -2.43 0.76 24.33
C ARG A 69 -3.49 0.50 23.25
N GLY A 70 -3.56 -0.74 22.72
CA GLY A 70 -4.52 -1.08 21.67
C GLY A 70 -4.18 -2.36 20.92
N LEU A 71 -4.76 -2.50 19.73
CA LEU A 71 -4.68 -3.70 18.90
C LEU A 71 -3.26 -4.03 18.37
N LEU A 72 -2.35 -3.06 18.37
CA LEU A 72 -0.97 -3.25 17.89
C LEU A 72 0.05 -3.24 19.02
N HIS A 73 -0.38 -3.35 20.29
CA HIS A 73 0.52 -3.24 21.44
C HIS A 73 1.70 -4.20 21.35
N GLY A 74 2.92 -3.64 21.17
CA GLY A 74 4.17 -4.39 21.03
C GLY A 74 4.45 -5.00 19.66
N VAL A 75 3.62 -4.70 18.64
CA VAL A 75 3.79 -5.23 17.28
C VAL A 75 4.56 -4.26 16.39
N PRO A 76 5.71 -4.67 15.79
CA PRO A 76 6.45 -3.83 14.86
C PRO A 76 5.73 -3.69 13.50
N VAL A 77 5.77 -2.45 12.95
CA VAL A 77 5.18 -2.07 11.66
C VAL A 77 6.21 -1.32 10.81
N GLY A 78 6.33 -1.68 9.54
CA GLY A 78 7.18 -1.00 8.55
C GLY A 78 6.46 0.16 7.89
N LEU A 79 7.19 1.19 7.48
CA LEU A 79 6.63 2.36 6.81
C LEU A 79 7.33 2.56 5.46
N LYS A 80 6.58 2.72 4.38
CA LYS A 80 7.16 3.21 3.13
C LYS A 80 7.82 4.58 3.35
N ASP A 81 8.97 4.81 2.73
CA ASP A 81 9.78 6.01 2.95
C ASP A 81 9.18 7.30 2.33
N ILE A 82 7.89 7.47 2.49
CA ILE A 82 7.12 8.69 2.17
C ILE A 82 6.23 9.12 3.34
N PHE A 83 6.16 8.33 4.40
CA PHE A 83 5.38 8.67 5.59
C PHE A 83 6.23 9.50 6.54
N TYR A 84 5.82 10.71 6.84
CA TYR A 84 6.46 11.55 7.84
C TYR A 84 6.47 10.82 9.18
N THR A 85 7.65 10.79 9.77
CA THR A 85 7.88 10.17 11.07
C THR A 85 8.82 11.11 11.84
N ALA A 86 8.33 11.72 12.89
CA ALA A 86 9.05 12.72 13.66
C ALA A 86 10.44 12.22 14.05
N GLY A 87 11.47 13.00 13.73
CA GLY A 87 12.88 12.68 14.02
C GLY A 87 13.49 11.59 13.14
N MET A 88 12.75 10.94 12.23
CA MET A 88 13.25 9.90 11.35
C MET A 88 13.29 10.39 9.90
N LYS A 89 14.46 10.27 9.25
CA LYS A 89 14.67 10.67 7.86
C LYS A 89 13.60 10.08 6.93
N THR A 90 13.07 10.91 6.03
CA THR A 90 12.04 10.54 5.03
C THR A 90 12.49 11.05 3.66
N ALA A 91 13.33 10.27 3.00
CA ALA A 91 13.98 10.68 1.74
C ALA A 91 13.11 10.51 0.49
N ALA A 92 11.98 9.81 0.59
CA ALA A 92 11.09 9.50 -0.55
C ALA A 92 11.81 8.87 -1.75
N GLY A 93 12.93 8.19 -1.52
CA GLY A 93 13.78 7.60 -2.58
C GLY A 93 14.43 8.63 -3.50
N SER A 94 14.55 9.89 -3.12
CA SER A 94 15.05 11.01 -3.93
C SER A 94 16.19 11.76 -3.28
N LYS A 95 17.08 12.31 -4.12
CA LYS A 95 18.12 13.25 -3.68
C LYS A 95 17.52 14.57 -3.21
N VAL A 96 16.39 14.99 -3.76
CA VAL A 96 15.66 16.22 -3.40
C VAL A 96 15.27 16.23 -1.91
N TYR A 97 14.93 15.05 -1.36
CA TYR A 97 14.59 14.88 0.06
C TYR A 97 15.70 14.16 0.85
N ALA A 98 16.93 14.13 0.31
CA ALA A 98 18.02 13.34 0.90
C ALA A 98 18.25 13.59 2.41
N ASP A 99 18.04 14.80 2.88
CA ASP A 99 18.27 15.20 4.28
C ASP A 99 16.98 15.62 5.00
N PHE A 100 15.82 15.35 4.40
CA PHE A 100 14.56 15.75 5.00
C PHE A 100 14.22 14.88 6.21
N VAL A 101 14.05 15.52 7.36
CA VAL A 101 13.60 14.92 8.62
C VAL A 101 12.38 15.68 9.10
N PRO A 102 11.19 15.06 9.07
CA PRO A 102 9.97 15.72 9.54
C PRO A 102 9.99 15.90 11.07
N ASP A 103 9.31 16.95 11.53
CA ASP A 103 9.13 17.29 12.94
C ASP A 103 7.82 16.77 13.53
N PHE A 104 6.97 16.14 12.71
CA PHE A 104 5.72 15.52 13.11
C PHE A 104 5.49 14.17 12.43
N ASP A 105 4.61 13.35 13.01
CA ASP A 105 4.18 12.07 12.45
C ASP A 105 3.01 12.27 11.47
N ALA A 106 3.02 11.53 10.38
CA ALA A 106 1.80 11.35 9.58
C ALA A 106 0.67 10.77 10.45
N THR A 107 -0.57 11.19 10.22
CA THR A 107 -1.72 10.72 11.04
C THR A 107 -1.80 9.20 11.14
N SER A 108 -1.53 8.48 10.04
CA SER A 108 -1.49 7.02 10.06
C SER A 108 -0.36 6.46 10.95
N VAL A 109 0.78 7.14 11.02
CA VAL A 109 1.92 6.78 11.90
C VAL A 109 1.56 7.04 13.36
N ALA A 110 0.99 8.21 13.66
CA ALA A 110 0.52 8.55 15.01
C ALA A 110 -0.48 7.52 15.54
N LYS A 111 -1.49 7.16 14.74
CA LYS A 111 -2.49 6.14 15.10
C LYS A 111 -1.89 4.76 15.37
N ILE A 112 -0.85 4.36 14.60
CA ILE A 112 -0.12 3.11 14.87
C ILE A 112 0.59 3.17 16.22
N LYS A 113 1.30 4.27 16.53
CA LYS A 113 1.98 4.48 17.81
C LYS A 113 0.97 4.52 18.99
N GLU A 114 -0.15 5.20 18.82
CA GLU A 114 -1.24 5.27 19.80
C GLU A 114 -1.85 3.90 20.10
N ALA A 115 -1.96 3.04 19.09
CA ALA A 115 -2.40 1.66 19.23
C ALA A 115 -1.33 0.73 19.82
N GLY A 116 -0.16 1.25 20.18
CA GLY A 116 0.96 0.52 20.75
C GLY A 116 1.85 -0.18 19.72
N GLY A 117 1.76 0.19 18.45
CA GLY A 117 2.66 -0.31 17.40
C GLY A 117 4.07 0.28 17.52
N ILE A 118 5.07 -0.51 17.17
CA ILE A 118 6.48 -0.10 17.12
C ILE A 118 6.84 0.25 15.68
N ILE A 119 7.39 1.41 15.42
CA ILE A 119 7.89 1.75 14.09
C ILE A 119 9.22 1.04 13.88
N LEU A 120 9.22 -0.01 13.04
CA LEU A 120 10.41 -0.82 12.78
C LEU A 120 11.44 -0.08 11.91
N GLY A 121 10.96 0.71 10.96
CA GLY A 121 11.82 1.46 10.05
C GLY A 121 11.12 1.93 8.78
N LYS A 122 11.93 2.52 7.89
CA LYS A 122 11.52 3.00 6.58
C LYS A 122 11.88 1.99 5.49
N ALA A 123 10.88 1.55 4.75
CA ALA A 123 11.02 0.64 3.62
C ALA A 123 11.21 1.41 2.31
N VAL A 124 12.02 0.84 1.41
CA VAL A 124 12.33 1.43 0.11
C VAL A 124 11.07 1.72 -0.72
N THR A 125 11.06 2.87 -1.37
CA THR A 125 10.06 3.28 -2.36
C THR A 125 10.74 3.57 -3.71
N THR A 126 9.96 3.57 -4.79
CA THR A 126 10.42 4.26 -6.01
C THR A 126 10.44 5.76 -5.75
N GLU A 127 11.27 6.52 -6.47
CA GLU A 127 11.43 7.95 -6.24
C GLU A 127 10.08 8.68 -6.25
N PHE A 128 9.80 9.41 -5.16
CA PHE A 128 8.53 10.10 -4.88
C PHE A 128 7.29 9.23 -5.18
N ALA A 129 7.40 7.93 -4.93
CA ALA A 129 6.35 6.95 -5.23
C ALA A 129 5.89 6.95 -6.71
N THR A 130 6.75 7.35 -7.65
CA THR A 130 6.45 7.48 -9.07
C THR A 130 7.13 6.40 -9.94
N SER A 131 7.95 6.77 -10.93
CA SER A 131 8.25 5.92 -12.07
C SER A 131 9.67 5.35 -12.15
N ASP A 132 10.65 5.93 -11.48
CA ASP A 132 12.01 5.40 -11.50
C ASP A 132 12.10 4.14 -10.64
N PRO A 133 12.77 3.07 -11.10
CA PRO A 133 12.80 1.80 -10.40
C PRO A 133 13.53 1.91 -9.05
N SER A 134 13.07 1.17 -8.06
CA SER A 134 13.73 1.06 -6.77
C SER A 134 14.89 0.05 -6.81
N PRO A 135 15.84 0.10 -5.87
CA PRO A 135 16.92 -0.87 -5.76
C PRO A 135 16.48 -2.23 -5.19
N THR A 136 15.24 -2.38 -4.76
CA THR A 136 14.71 -3.59 -4.11
C THR A 136 14.56 -4.74 -5.10
N PHE A 137 14.95 -5.94 -4.67
CA PHE A 137 14.84 -7.16 -5.45
C PHE A 137 13.59 -7.95 -5.11
N ASN A 138 13.06 -8.69 -6.10
CA ASN A 138 11.97 -9.63 -5.87
C ASN A 138 12.52 -10.87 -5.11
N PRO A 139 11.92 -11.26 -3.97
CA PRO A 139 12.45 -12.35 -3.14
C PRO A 139 12.29 -13.73 -3.77
N TRP A 140 11.41 -13.86 -4.76
CA TRP A 140 11.16 -15.13 -5.44
C TRP A 140 12.11 -15.33 -6.63
N ASN A 141 12.45 -14.24 -7.31
CA ASN A 141 13.41 -14.22 -8.40
C ASN A 141 14.02 -12.83 -8.56
N PRO A 142 15.32 -12.62 -8.28
CA PRO A 142 15.97 -11.32 -8.33
C PRO A 142 16.06 -10.72 -9.75
N GLU A 143 15.85 -11.51 -10.78
CA GLU A 143 15.79 -11.02 -12.16
C GLU A 143 14.46 -10.29 -12.46
N HIS A 144 13.45 -10.46 -11.61
CA HIS A 144 12.14 -9.87 -11.75
C HIS A 144 11.94 -8.69 -10.80
N THR A 145 11.13 -7.72 -11.21
CA THR A 145 10.77 -6.59 -10.34
C THR A 145 9.91 -7.05 -9.16
N PRO A 146 10.08 -6.51 -7.95
CA PRO A 146 9.14 -6.71 -6.86
C PRO A 146 7.84 -5.90 -7.04
N GLY A 147 7.72 -5.14 -8.14
CA GLY A 147 6.68 -4.14 -8.31
C GLY A 147 6.99 -2.86 -7.54
N GLY A 148 6.10 -1.88 -7.68
CA GLY A 148 6.25 -0.56 -7.03
C GLY A 148 4.94 0.23 -7.11
N SER A 149 4.93 1.37 -6.43
CA SER A 149 6.05 2.06 -5.80
C SER A 149 6.35 1.59 -4.37
N SER A 150 5.48 0.81 -3.71
CA SER A 150 5.72 0.27 -2.36
C SER A 150 6.58 -1.01 -2.41
N SER A 151 7.72 -0.98 -3.08
CA SER A 151 8.59 -2.13 -3.35
C SER A 151 9.15 -2.74 -2.06
N GLY A 152 9.87 -1.97 -1.26
CA GLY A 152 10.46 -2.43 -0.01
C GLY A 152 9.40 -2.91 0.99
N SER A 153 8.27 -2.17 1.12
CA SER A 153 7.18 -2.56 2.02
C SER A 153 6.60 -3.93 1.67
N SER A 154 6.41 -4.23 0.38
CA SER A 154 5.86 -5.53 -0.04
C SER A 154 6.87 -6.67 0.15
N VAL A 155 8.13 -6.44 -0.18
CA VAL A 155 9.21 -7.42 0.00
C VAL A 155 9.42 -7.71 1.48
N ALA A 156 9.43 -6.69 2.33
CA ALA A 156 9.59 -6.85 3.77
C ALA A 156 8.50 -7.76 4.38
N VAL A 157 7.25 -7.61 3.95
CA VAL A 157 6.13 -8.45 4.41
C VAL A 157 6.25 -9.88 3.85
N ALA A 158 6.56 -10.02 2.56
CA ALA A 158 6.69 -11.32 1.90
C ALA A 158 7.81 -12.18 2.51
N THR A 159 8.93 -11.54 2.88
CA THR A 159 10.10 -12.21 3.47
C THR A 159 10.05 -12.33 4.98
N LYS A 160 8.93 -11.89 5.58
CA LYS A 160 8.68 -11.94 7.01
C LYS A 160 9.69 -11.12 7.85
N THR A 161 10.27 -10.08 7.26
CA THR A 161 11.08 -9.12 8.01
C THR A 161 10.21 -8.11 8.77
N VAL A 162 8.90 -8.12 8.51
CA VAL A 162 7.85 -7.43 9.27
C VAL A 162 6.49 -8.11 9.05
N GLY A 163 5.59 -8.02 10.04
CA GLY A 163 4.23 -8.57 9.93
C GLY A 163 3.30 -7.73 9.07
N ALA A 164 3.42 -6.40 9.16
CA ALA A 164 2.67 -5.41 8.39
C ALA A 164 3.56 -4.25 7.96
N ALA A 165 3.28 -3.69 6.78
CA ALA A 165 3.92 -2.47 6.33
C ALA A 165 2.91 -1.52 5.67
N LEU A 166 3.12 -0.20 5.84
CA LEU A 166 2.39 0.80 5.09
C LEU A 166 3.00 0.98 3.70
N GLY A 167 2.12 1.11 2.73
CA GLY A 167 2.40 1.53 1.37
C GLY A 167 1.50 2.69 0.98
N SER A 168 1.53 3.06 -0.30
CA SER A 168 0.60 4.03 -0.87
C SER A 168 0.16 3.60 -2.25
N GLN A 169 -0.99 4.10 -2.70
CA GLN A 169 -1.46 3.84 -4.06
C GLN A 169 -2.18 5.05 -4.66
N THR A 170 -1.64 5.51 -5.78
CA THR A 170 -2.27 6.46 -6.69
C THR A 170 -2.90 5.72 -7.87
N GLY A 171 -2.18 4.79 -8.46
CA GLY A 171 -2.63 3.90 -9.54
C GLY A 171 -2.70 2.43 -9.12
N GLY A 172 -1.54 1.81 -8.85
CA GLY A 172 -1.44 0.39 -8.51
C GLY A 172 -0.42 0.07 -7.41
N SER A 173 0.13 1.07 -6.73
CA SER A 173 1.36 0.95 -5.95
C SER A 173 1.26 0.23 -4.59
N THR A 174 0.10 -0.32 -4.23
CA THR A 174 -0.11 -1.26 -3.12
C THR A 174 -0.48 -2.63 -3.65
N CYS A 175 -1.53 -2.70 -4.48
CA CYS A 175 -2.05 -3.98 -4.96
C CYS A 175 -1.08 -4.68 -5.92
N ARG A 176 -0.40 -3.93 -6.81
CA ARG A 176 0.58 -4.49 -7.75
C ARG A 176 1.76 -5.15 -7.06
N PRO A 177 2.55 -4.46 -6.20
CA PRO A 177 3.64 -5.13 -5.50
C PRO A 177 3.15 -6.24 -4.56
N ALA A 178 1.97 -6.13 -3.97
CA ALA A 178 1.38 -7.23 -3.20
C ALA A 178 1.17 -8.48 -4.06
N ALA A 179 0.59 -8.33 -5.26
CA ALA A 179 0.38 -9.44 -6.19
C ALA A 179 1.71 -10.09 -6.64
N TYR A 180 2.72 -9.27 -6.94
CA TYR A 180 4.03 -9.75 -7.38
C TYR A 180 4.81 -10.48 -6.27
N ASN A 181 4.54 -10.17 -5.02
CA ASN A 181 5.21 -10.78 -3.87
C ASN A 181 4.35 -11.83 -3.14
N GLY A 182 3.14 -12.11 -3.61
CA GLY A 182 2.26 -13.15 -3.04
C GLY A 182 1.73 -12.83 -1.65
N ILE A 183 1.41 -11.56 -1.40
CA ILE A 183 0.86 -11.07 -0.13
C ILE A 183 -0.47 -10.34 -0.32
N VAL A 184 -1.13 -9.98 0.76
CA VAL A 184 -2.36 -9.19 0.76
C VAL A 184 -2.02 -7.70 0.71
N GLY A 185 -2.56 -6.99 -0.29
CA GLY A 185 -2.49 -5.54 -0.41
C GLY A 185 -3.89 -4.93 -0.35
N LEU A 186 -4.17 -4.13 0.66
CA LEU A 186 -5.44 -3.43 0.82
C LEU A 186 -5.31 -1.94 0.51
N LYS A 187 -6.08 -1.47 -0.45
CA LYS A 187 -6.37 -0.06 -0.69
C LYS A 187 -7.79 0.25 -0.22
N ALA A 188 -7.92 0.95 0.88
CA ALA A 188 -9.22 1.36 1.40
C ALA A 188 -9.95 2.33 0.46
N THR A 189 -11.22 2.61 0.74
CA THR A 189 -11.97 3.70 0.12
C THR A 189 -11.25 5.03 0.34
N TYR A 190 -11.30 5.92 -0.66
CA TYR A 190 -10.70 7.26 -0.57
C TYR A 190 -11.21 8.01 0.66
N GLY A 191 -10.26 8.58 1.42
CA GLY A 191 -10.53 9.30 2.65
C GLY A 191 -10.76 8.43 3.89
N ARG A 192 -10.84 7.09 3.79
CA ARG A 192 -11.02 6.21 4.96
C ARG A 192 -9.81 6.23 5.90
N ILE A 193 -8.60 6.39 5.34
CA ILE A 193 -7.35 6.59 6.07
C ILE A 193 -6.79 7.94 5.65
N SER A 194 -6.43 8.78 6.61
CA SER A 194 -5.84 10.09 6.36
C SER A 194 -4.50 9.99 5.61
N ARG A 195 -4.26 10.95 4.72
CA ARG A 195 -3.02 11.11 3.95
C ARG A 195 -2.17 12.27 4.50
N TYR A 196 -2.57 12.92 5.57
CA TYR A 196 -1.80 13.99 6.18
C TYR A 196 -0.42 13.47 6.63
N GLY A 197 0.64 14.19 6.27
CA GLY A 197 2.02 13.78 6.50
C GLY A 197 2.52 12.66 5.57
N VAL A 198 1.86 12.40 4.45
CA VAL A 198 2.35 11.49 3.39
C VAL A 198 2.79 12.32 2.19
N VAL A 199 4.02 12.10 1.69
CA VAL A 199 4.50 12.77 0.48
C VAL A 199 3.54 12.47 -0.68
N PRO A 200 2.91 13.49 -1.28
CA PRO A 200 1.87 13.26 -2.27
C PRO A 200 2.44 12.92 -3.66
N VAL A 201 1.69 12.08 -4.37
CA VAL A 201 1.79 11.93 -5.83
C VAL A 201 0.63 12.69 -6.49
N SER A 202 -0.57 12.51 -5.96
CA SER A 202 -1.78 13.14 -6.48
C SER A 202 -2.82 13.28 -5.37
N TRP A 203 -3.12 14.51 -4.96
CA TRP A 203 -4.05 14.77 -3.85
C TRP A 203 -5.42 14.15 -4.03
N SER A 204 -5.89 14.05 -5.28
CA SER A 204 -7.22 13.53 -5.57
C SER A 204 -7.26 12.02 -5.81
N LEU A 205 -6.08 11.34 -5.89
CA LEU A 205 -5.98 9.92 -6.23
C LEU A 205 -5.25 9.09 -5.16
N ASP A 206 -4.46 9.70 -4.28
CA ASP A 206 -3.64 8.98 -3.33
C ASP A 206 -4.45 8.30 -2.22
N HIS A 207 -3.96 7.14 -1.83
CA HIS A 207 -4.47 6.34 -0.72
C HIS A 207 -3.31 5.80 0.09
N VAL A 208 -3.46 5.74 1.40
CA VAL A 208 -2.62 4.89 2.25
C VAL A 208 -2.96 3.44 1.95
N GLY A 209 -1.93 2.63 1.75
CA GLY A 209 -2.04 1.19 1.49
C GLY A 209 -1.57 0.36 2.67
N ILE A 210 -2.16 -0.79 2.84
CA ILE A 210 -1.82 -1.78 3.86
C ILE A 210 -1.26 -3.01 3.16
N LEU A 211 -0.10 -3.47 3.58
CA LEU A 211 0.58 -4.67 3.08
C LEU A 211 0.77 -5.64 4.24
N VAL A 212 0.21 -6.82 4.13
CA VAL A 212 0.16 -7.85 5.19
C VAL A 212 0.12 -9.25 4.58
N ARG A 213 0.17 -10.30 5.41
CA ARG A 213 0.10 -11.68 4.91
C ARG A 213 -1.31 -12.28 4.93
N THR A 214 -2.22 -11.73 5.73
CA THR A 214 -3.59 -12.26 5.88
C THR A 214 -4.64 -11.17 5.75
N VAL A 215 -5.87 -11.54 5.41
CA VAL A 215 -7.00 -10.62 5.34
C VAL A 215 -7.38 -10.12 6.74
N GLU A 216 -7.21 -10.95 7.76
CA GLU A 216 -7.44 -10.58 9.16
C GLU A 216 -6.50 -9.44 9.59
N ASP A 217 -5.20 -9.55 9.26
CA ASP A 217 -4.24 -8.49 9.52
C ASP A 217 -4.59 -7.20 8.77
N ALA A 218 -5.11 -7.31 7.54
CA ALA A 218 -5.56 -6.15 6.76
C ALA A 218 -6.75 -5.45 7.45
N ALA A 219 -7.71 -6.20 7.97
CA ALA A 219 -8.84 -5.66 8.72
C ALA A 219 -8.39 -5.01 10.05
N LEU A 220 -7.45 -5.63 10.76
CA LEU A 220 -6.87 -5.09 11.99
C LEU A 220 -6.15 -3.76 11.73
N MET A 221 -5.29 -3.71 10.73
CA MET A 221 -4.58 -2.48 10.36
C MET A 221 -5.54 -1.38 9.89
N LEU A 222 -6.58 -1.75 9.12
CA LEU A 222 -7.62 -0.82 8.70
C LEU A 222 -8.39 -0.26 9.90
N GLN A 223 -8.72 -1.10 10.88
CA GLN A 223 -9.40 -0.70 12.12
C GLN A 223 -8.61 0.36 12.88
N VAL A 224 -7.29 0.17 12.99
CA VAL A 224 -6.40 1.10 13.71
C VAL A 224 -6.30 2.45 13.01
N MET A 225 -6.18 2.47 11.68
CA MET A 225 -5.84 3.70 10.95
C MET A 225 -7.06 4.49 10.44
N SER A 226 -8.25 3.88 10.42
CA SER A 226 -9.46 4.54 9.90
C SER A 226 -9.93 5.69 10.79
N GLY A 227 -10.69 6.60 10.17
CA GLY A 227 -11.39 7.70 10.85
C GLY A 227 -11.05 9.06 10.27
N GLU A 228 -11.90 10.03 10.60
CA GLU A 228 -11.76 11.42 10.18
C GLU A 228 -10.47 12.04 10.73
N ASP A 229 -9.90 12.95 9.94
CA ASP A 229 -8.75 13.77 10.29
C ASP A 229 -8.95 15.18 9.77
N GLU A 230 -9.02 16.16 10.65
CA GLU A 230 -9.21 17.56 10.33
C GLU A 230 -8.05 18.15 9.49
N ASN A 231 -6.85 17.53 9.54
CA ASN A 231 -5.69 17.94 8.77
C ASN A 231 -5.71 17.42 7.31
N ASP A 232 -6.54 16.42 6.99
CA ASP A 232 -6.73 15.93 5.61
C ASP A 232 -8.12 16.33 5.10
N PRO A 233 -8.25 17.39 4.26
CA PRO A 233 -9.54 17.80 3.69
C PRO A 233 -10.24 16.72 2.86
N GLY A 234 -9.53 15.67 2.47
CA GLY A 234 -10.09 14.50 1.77
C GLY A 234 -10.51 13.38 2.70
N SER A 235 -10.36 13.55 4.00
CA SER A 235 -10.74 12.55 5.01
C SER A 235 -12.26 12.39 5.04
N ALA A 236 -12.70 11.13 5.23
CA ALA A 236 -14.11 10.79 5.28
C ALA A 236 -14.65 10.87 6.72
N SER A 237 -15.78 11.54 6.89
CA SER A 237 -16.47 11.70 8.18
C SER A 237 -17.41 10.52 8.52
N GLU A 238 -17.58 9.55 7.60
CA GLU A 238 -18.39 8.37 7.90
C GLU A 238 -17.84 7.57 9.06
N PRO A 239 -18.71 7.09 9.98
CA PRO A 239 -18.30 6.30 11.12
C PRO A 239 -17.41 5.12 10.74
N VAL A 240 -16.46 4.80 11.59
CA VAL A 240 -15.60 3.62 11.42
C VAL A 240 -16.35 2.40 11.95
N PRO A 241 -16.72 1.43 11.07
CA PRO A 241 -17.33 0.20 11.54
C PRO A 241 -16.30 -0.70 12.25
N ASP A 242 -16.78 -1.66 13.02
CA ASP A 242 -15.92 -2.73 13.54
C ASP A 242 -15.65 -3.74 12.41
N PHE A 243 -14.53 -3.54 11.70
CA PHE A 243 -14.16 -4.37 10.56
C PHE A 243 -13.87 -5.83 10.97
N LEU A 244 -13.27 -6.04 12.14
CA LEU A 244 -12.97 -7.38 12.64
C LEU A 244 -14.24 -8.17 12.94
N LYS A 245 -15.22 -7.51 13.57
CA LYS A 245 -16.52 -8.12 13.82
C LYS A 245 -17.26 -8.38 12.51
N GLN A 246 -17.30 -7.41 11.59
CA GLN A 246 -17.98 -7.58 10.30
C GLN A 246 -17.41 -8.73 9.48
N MET A 247 -16.10 -8.97 9.56
CA MET A 247 -15.46 -10.10 8.89
C MET A 247 -15.94 -11.44 9.41
N SER A 248 -16.23 -11.55 10.73
CA SER A 248 -16.73 -12.78 11.35
C SER A 248 -18.23 -13.01 11.21
N ASP A 249 -19.00 -11.92 11.04
CA ASP A 249 -20.48 -11.96 11.05
C ASP A 249 -21.10 -12.29 9.68
N HIS A 250 -20.30 -12.59 8.65
CA HIS A 250 -20.77 -12.83 7.29
C HIS A 250 -21.39 -14.22 7.13
N ASN A 251 -22.74 -14.29 7.02
CA ASN A 251 -23.49 -15.53 6.99
C ASN A 251 -24.11 -15.88 5.62
N ARG A 252 -23.78 -15.13 4.55
CA ARG A 252 -24.27 -15.42 3.20
C ARG A 252 -23.15 -15.47 2.17
N ALA A 253 -23.32 -16.36 1.20
CA ALA A 253 -22.43 -16.41 0.06
C ALA A 253 -22.52 -15.10 -0.76
N PRO A 254 -21.38 -14.47 -1.13
CA PRO A 254 -21.36 -13.24 -1.87
C PRO A 254 -21.79 -13.44 -3.34
N ARG A 255 -22.35 -12.39 -3.95
CA ARG A 255 -22.48 -12.26 -5.40
C ARG A 255 -21.24 -11.58 -5.95
N ILE A 256 -20.52 -12.28 -6.80
CA ILE A 256 -19.23 -11.82 -7.37
C ILE A 256 -19.48 -11.41 -8.82
N GLY A 257 -19.19 -10.15 -9.14
CA GLY A 257 -19.16 -9.64 -10.51
C GLY A 257 -17.82 -9.96 -11.18
N ILE A 258 -17.86 -10.40 -12.42
CA ILE A 258 -16.69 -10.59 -13.26
C ILE A 258 -16.85 -9.85 -14.58
N VAL A 259 -15.74 -9.45 -15.20
CA VAL A 259 -15.70 -8.78 -16.50
C VAL A 259 -14.80 -9.61 -17.41
N SER A 260 -15.35 -10.72 -17.96
CA SER A 260 -14.58 -11.72 -18.66
C SER A 260 -13.96 -11.19 -19.96
N ASP A 261 -14.75 -10.56 -20.81
CA ASP A 261 -14.32 -10.18 -22.16
C ASP A 261 -13.07 -9.27 -22.13
N TYR A 262 -13.11 -8.21 -21.32
CA TYR A 262 -12.01 -7.28 -21.22
C TYR A 262 -10.73 -7.92 -20.62
N TYR A 263 -10.87 -8.63 -19.52
CA TYR A 263 -9.70 -9.17 -18.82
C TYR A 263 -9.15 -10.41 -19.51
N ALA A 264 -9.97 -11.22 -20.20
CA ALA A 264 -9.49 -12.32 -21.02
C ALA A 264 -8.63 -11.82 -22.20
N GLU A 265 -9.02 -10.71 -22.84
CA GLU A 265 -8.25 -10.11 -23.93
C GLU A 265 -6.92 -9.48 -23.44
N LYS A 266 -6.96 -8.82 -22.29
CA LYS A 266 -5.83 -8.01 -21.78
C LYS A 266 -4.84 -8.78 -20.93
N SER A 267 -5.20 -9.96 -20.44
CA SER A 267 -4.34 -10.80 -19.61
C SER A 267 -3.57 -11.83 -20.43
N THR A 268 -2.39 -12.23 -19.93
CA THR A 268 -1.73 -13.42 -20.45
C THR A 268 -2.59 -14.66 -20.18
N PRO A 269 -2.46 -15.73 -21.01
CA PRO A 269 -3.23 -16.96 -20.81
C PRO A 269 -3.08 -17.54 -19.41
N GLU A 270 -1.88 -17.46 -18.83
CA GLU A 270 -1.59 -17.94 -17.47
C GLU A 270 -2.37 -17.16 -16.41
N VAL A 271 -2.34 -15.82 -16.45
CA VAL A 271 -3.06 -14.97 -15.50
C VAL A 271 -4.57 -15.18 -15.63
N TRP A 272 -5.06 -15.31 -16.86
CA TRP A 272 -6.49 -15.57 -17.07
C TRP A 272 -6.92 -16.94 -16.59
N ALA A 273 -6.11 -17.99 -16.80
CA ALA A 273 -6.37 -19.33 -16.28
C ALA A 273 -6.43 -19.33 -14.73
N ASN A 274 -5.46 -18.70 -14.06
CA ASN A 274 -5.48 -18.56 -12.61
C ASN A 274 -6.72 -17.79 -12.10
N THR A 275 -7.16 -16.78 -12.85
CA THR A 275 -8.39 -16.03 -12.51
C THR A 275 -9.63 -16.92 -12.63
N GLN A 276 -9.72 -17.72 -13.68
CA GLN A 276 -10.81 -18.68 -13.87
C GLN A 276 -10.83 -19.75 -12.78
N ASP A 277 -9.66 -20.25 -12.37
CA ASP A 277 -9.56 -21.22 -11.26
C ASP A 277 -10.04 -20.59 -9.93
N ALA A 278 -9.67 -19.35 -9.64
CA ALA A 278 -10.18 -18.63 -8.48
C ALA A 278 -11.71 -18.47 -8.53
N ILE A 279 -12.26 -18.09 -9.68
CA ILE A 279 -13.73 -17.99 -9.89
C ILE A 279 -14.41 -19.34 -9.65
N LYS A 280 -13.80 -20.42 -10.16
CA LYS A 280 -14.32 -21.79 -9.96
C LYS A 280 -14.32 -22.16 -8.48
N GLN A 281 -13.22 -21.96 -7.77
CA GLN A 281 -13.13 -22.25 -6.33
C GLN A 281 -14.18 -21.47 -5.52
N LEU A 282 -14.41 -20.20 -5.83
CA LEU A 282 -15.44 -19.38 -5.19
C LEU A 282 -16.85 -19.89 -5.48
N LYS A 283 -17.13 -20.32 -6.72
CA LYS A 283 -18.41 -20.99 -7.05
C LYS A 283 -18.60 -22.29 -6.29
N ASP A 284 -17.56 -23.11 -6.22
CA ASP A 284 -17.59 -24.39 -5.50
C ASP A 284 -17.81 -24.18 -3.99
N ALA A 285 -17.36 -23.03 -3.46
CA ALA A 285 -17.60 -22.58 -2.08
C ALA A 285 -19.00 -21.92 -1.91
N GLY A 286 -19.84 -21.86 -2.96
CA GLY A 286 -21.22 -21.37 -2.90
C GLY A 286 -21.43 -19.92 -3.33
N ALA A 287 -20.42 -19.21 -3.79
CA ALA A 287 -20.59 -17.84 -4.28
C ALA A 287 -21.42 -17.80 -5.59
N GLY A 288 -22.32 -16.83 -5.69
CA GLY A 288 -22.99 -16.49 -6.95
C GLY A 288 -22.04 -15.70 -7.86
N VAL A 289 -21.99 -16.02 -9.15
CA VAL A 289 -21.15 -15.28 -10.10
C VAL A 289 -22.03 -14.63 -11.16
N VAL A 290 -21.81 -13.34 -11.42
CA VAL A 290 -22.56 -12.50 -12.34
C VAL A 290 -21.59 -11.88 -13.35
N GLU A 291 -21.87 -12.06 -14.64
CA GLU A 291 -21.11 -11.38 -15.71
C GLU A 291 -21.52 -9.90 -15.76
N LEU A 292 -20.54 -9.01 -15.79
CA LEU A 292 -20.71 -7.56 -15.84
C LEU A 292 -20.10 -6.99 -17.12
N ASN A 293 -20.70 -5.94 -17.64
CA ASN A 293 -20.17 -5.20 -18.78
C ASN A 293 -19.65 -3.85 -18.31
N LEU A 294 -18.40 -3.52 -18.68
CA LEU A 294 -17.83 -2.22 -18.37
C LEU A 294 -18.61 -1.08 -19.06
N PRO A 295 -18.83 0.05 -18.39
CA PRO A 295 -19.51 1.19 -18.98
C PRO A 295 -18.62 1.84 -20.07
N ASP A 296 -19.27 2.54 -21.03
CA ASP A 296 -18.56 3.25 -22.09
C ASP A 296 -17.54 4.27 -21.58
N SER A 297 -17.80 4.89 -20.44
CA SER A 297 -16.86 5.82 -19.79
C SER A 297 -15.54 5.18 -19.38
N PHE A 298 -15.47 3.85 -19.26
CA PHE A 298 -14.23 3.12 -19.02
C PHE A 298 -13.19 3.36 -20.13
N LYS A 299 -13.62 3.54 -21.38
CA LYS A 299 -12.73 3.78 -22.53
C LYS A 299 -11.82 5.02 -22.34
N THR A 300 -12.26 5.99 -21.56
CA THR A 300 -11.51 7.23 -21.27
C THR A 300 -10.92 7.28 -19.86
N ALA A 301 -11.23 6.31 -19.01
CA ALA A 301 -10.86 6.33 -17.59
C ALA A 301 -9.32 6.39 -17.39
N HIS A 302 -8.56 5.60 -18.14
CA HIS A 302 -7.09 5.59 -18.04
C HIS A 302 -6.46 6.92 -18.46
N SER A 303 -6.91 7.49 -19.59
CA SER A 303 -6.42 8.79 -20.07
C SER A 303 -6.77 9.92 -19.10
N ALA A 304 -7.96 9.91 -18.54
CA ALA A 304 -8.37 10.87 -17.53
C ALA A 304 -7.52 10.74 -16.25
N HIS A 305 -7.33 9.51 -15.77
CA HIS A 305 -6.45 9.22 -14.63
C HIS A 305 -5.03 9.73 -14.87
N TRP A 306 -4.47 9.46 -16.04
CA TRP A 306 -3.10 9.88 -16.39
C TRP A 306 -2.95 11.40 -16.35
N ILE A 307 -3.86 12.15 -16.99
CA ILE A 307 -3.82 13.63 -17.02
C ILE A 307 -3.95 14.21 -15.62
N VAL A 308 -4.87 13.70 -14.80
CA VAL A 308 -5.03 14.16 -13.40
C VAL A 308 -3.74 13.90 -12.62
N ARG A 309 -3.21 12.68 -12.71
CA ARG A 309 -2.01 12.28 -11.98
C ARG A 309 -0.81 13.15 -12.33
N ILE A 310 -0.47 13.32 -13.61
CA ILE A 310 0.75 14.06 -13.99
C ILE A 310 0.64 15.54 -13.66
N ALA A 311 -0.54 16.15 -13.81
CA ALA A 311 -0.76 17.55 -13.45
C ALA A 311 -0.62 17.79 -11.94
N GLU A 312 -1.13 16.86 -11.11
CA GLU A 312 -1.04 16.98 -9.65
C GLU A 312 0.38 16.67 -9.14
N VAL A 313 1.10 15.72 -9.75
CA VAL A 313 2.54 15.51 -9.52
C VAL A 313 3.31 16.80 -9.78
N ALA A 314 3.12 17.40 -10.96
CA ALA A 314 3.81 18.62 -11.33
C ALA A 314 3.53 19.77 -10.35
N ALA A 315 2.28 19.95 -9.94
CA ALA A 315 1.88 21.00 -9.01
C ALA A 315 2.57 20.87 -7.63
N PHE A 316 2.83 19.65 -7.15
CA PHE A 316 3.59 19.44 -5.91
C PHE A 316 5.07 19.76 -6.10
N HIS A 317 5.67 19.29 -7.19
CA HIS A 317 7.11 19.34 -7.41
C HIS A 317 7.59 20.68 -8.01
N GLU A 318 6.70 21.55 -8.48
CA GLU A 318 7.06 22.86 -9.07
C GLU A 318 7.95 23.68 -8.14
N GLN A 319 7.71 23.64 -6.83
CA GLN A 319 8.49 24.35 -5.82
C GLN A 319 9.97 23.93 -5.76
N PHE A 320 10.31 22.72 -6.18
CA PHE A 320 11.68 22.17 -6.14
C PHE A 320 12.34 22.20 -7.52
N HIS A 321 11.53 22.20 -8.59
CA HIS A 321 12.03 22.00 -9.95
C HIS A 321 12.99 23.08 -10.42
N ALA A 322 12.75 24.34 -10.02
CA ALA A 322 13.58 25.47 -10.46
C ALA A 322 15.06 25.30 -10.05
N ASP A 323 15.30 24.79 -8.84
CA ASP A 323 16.63 24.73 -8.26
C ASP A 323 17.24 23.31 -8.23
N GLN A 324 16.42 22.26 -8.31
CA GLN A 324 16.81 20.87 -8.08
C GLN A 324 16.39 19.91 -9.20
N ALA A 325 16.15 20.41 -10.43
CA ALA A 325 15.71 19.55 -11.54
C ALA A 325 16.65 18.38 -11.83
N GLU A 326 17.98 18.58 -11.67
CA GLU A 326 18.98 17.54 -11.92
C GLU A 326 19.08 16.48 -10.82
N ASP A 327 18.49 16.72 -9.65
CA ASP A 327 18.45 15.76 -8.53
C ASP A 327 17.34 14.72 -8.67
N TYR A 328 16.41 14.93 -9.59
CA TYR A 328 15.37 13.97 -9.93
C TYR A 328 15.85 12.86 -10.85
N GLY A 329 15.37 11.67 -10.66
CA GLY A 329 15.53 10.60 -11.65
C GLY A 329 14.86 10.94 -12.98
N PRO A 330 15.39 10.40 -14.10
CA PRO A 330 15.02 10.86 -15.44
C PRO A 330 13.54 10.67 -15.79
N LYS A 331 12.89 9.62 -15.29
CA LYS A 331 11.47 9.36 -15.55
C LYS A 331 10.55 10.24 -14.70
N VAL A 332 10.93 10.48 -13.43
CA VAL A 332 10.19 11.40 -12.55
C VAL A 332 10.24 12.80 -13.12
N ARG A 333 11.45 13.29 -13.46
CA ARG A 333 11.67 14.60 -14.08
C ARG A 333 10.84 14.77 -15.35
N SER A 334 10.95 13.85 -16.30
CA SER A 334 10.19 13.91 -17.54
C SER A 334 8.67 13.89 -17.32
N GLY A 335 8.19 13.06 -16.40
CA GLY A 335 6.76 13.01 -16.06
C GLY A 335 6.24 14.31 -15.43
N MET A 336 7.05 14.94 -14.59
CA MET A 336 6.76 16.22 -13.98
C MET A 336 6.75 17.35 -15.02
N GLU A 337 7.76 17.44 -15.87
CA GLU A 337 7.85 18.43 -16.95
C GLU A 337 6.66 18.32 -17.93
N MET A 338 6.25 17.10 -18.29
CA MET A 338 5.01 16.87 -19.05
C MET A 338 3.77 17.38 -18.30
N GLY A 339 3.73 17.17 -16.98
CA GLY A 339 2.61 17.64 -16.15
C GLY A 339 2.48 19.16 -16.13
N MET A 340 3.59 19.89 -16.10
CA MET A 340 3.64 21.36 -16.18
C MET A 340 3.06 21.90 -17.49
N LEU A 341 3.09 21.10 -18.55
CA LEU A 341 2.56 21.45 -19.87
C LEU A 341 1.06 21.13 -20.02
N VAL A 342 0.41 20.52 -19.03
CA VAL A 342 -1.02 20.19 -19.10
C VAL A 342 -1.87 21.45 -18.98
N PRO A 343 -2.62 21.86 -20.03
CA PRO A 343 -3.52 23.00 -19.93
C PRO A 343 -4.63 22.77 -18.89
N ALA A 344 -4.98 23.79 -18.13
CA ALA A 344 -6.06 23.71 -17.14
C ALA A 344 -7.37 23.17 -17.74
N THR A 345 -7.67 23.49 -19.00
CA THR A 345 -8.86 22.98 -19.71
C THR A 345 -8.84 21.47 -19.86
N LYS A 346 -7.67 20.85 -20.07
CA LYS A 346 -7.53 19.38 -20.16
C LYS A 346 -7.65 18.72 -18.81
N TYR A 347 -7.06 19.30 -17.77
CA TYR A 347 -7.23 18.83 -16.39
C TYR A 347 -8.71 18.86 -15.96
N LEU A 348 -9.41 19.97 -16.20
CA LEU A 348 -10.85 20.08 -15.89
C LEU A 348 -11.69 19.07 -16.68
N GLN A 349 -11.35 18.83 -17.95
CA GLN A 349 -12.02 17.81 -18.77
C GLN A 349 -11.79 16.41 -18.20
N ALA A 350 -10.56 16.08 -17.80
CA ALA A 350 -10.22 14.80 -17.18
C ALA A 350 -10.96 14.58 -15.85
N GLN A 351 -11.07 15.60 -15.01
CA GLN A 351 -11.86 15.55 -13.77
C GLN A 351 -13.36 15.29 -14.03
N ARG A 352 -13.92 15.84 -15.12
CA ARG A 352 -15.32 15.57 -15.51
C ARG A 352 -15.51 14.13 -15.97
N LEU A 353 -14.60 13.60 -16.80
CA LEU A 353 -14.62 12.19 -17.26
C LEU A 353 -14.47 11.24 -16.07
N ARG A 354 -13.57 11.52 -15.15
CA ARG A 354 -13.41 10.74 -13.91
C ARG A 354 -14.70 10.71 -13.09
N ARG A 355 -15.40 11.84 -12.96
CA ARG A 355 -16.68 11.88 -12.24
C ARG A 355 -17.75 11.04 -12.93
N GLN A 356 -17.86 11.10 -14.26
CA GLN A 356 -18.78 10.28 -15.04
C GLN A 356 -18.46 8.79 -14.83
N PHE A 357 -17.20 8.40 -15.00
CA PHE A 357 -16.77 7.02 -14.79
C PHE A 357 -17.08 6.52 -13.36
N ARG A 358 -16.84 7.36 -12.33
CA ARG A 358 -17.20 7.01 -10.96
C ARG A 358 -18.70 6.73 -10.81
N GLN A 359 -19.56 7.56 -11.40
CA GLN A 359 -21.02 7.38 -11.34
C GLN A 359 -21.43 6.07 -12.00
N ASP A 360 -20.92 5.79 -13.18
CA ASP A 360 -21.24 4.57 -13.92
C ASP A 360 -20.75 3.32 -13.17
N MET A 361 -19.56 3.35 -12.59
CA MET A 361 -19.03 2.25 -11.79
C MET A 361 -19.83 2.04 -10.49
N VAL A 362 -20.30 3.09 -9.84
CA VAL A 362 -21.19 2.95 -8.67
C VAL A 362 -22.46 2.20 -9.04
N GLN A 363 -23.07 2.50 -10.18
CA GLN A 363 -24.24 1.76 -10.66
C GLN A 363 -23.91 0.30 -11.01
N LEU A 364 -22.75 0.06 -11.61
CA LEU A 364 -22.30 -1.28 -11.94
C LEU A 364 -22.12 -2.15 -10.69
N VAL A 365 -21.40 -1.66 -9.69
CA VAL A 365 -21.07 -2.44 -8.48
C VAL A 365 -22.28 -2.66 -7.56
N GLN A 366 -23.36 -1.89 -7.69
CA GLN A 366 -24.62 -2.15 -6.96
C GLN A 366 -25.30 -3.48 -7.34
N GLN A 367 -24.93 -4.07 -8.47
CA GLN A 367 -25.50 -5.33 -8.94
C GLN A 367 -24.92 -6.55 -8.20
N VAL A 368 -23.79 -6.39 -7.51
CA VAL A 368 -23.02 -7.46 -6.88
C VAL A 368 -22.50 -7.01 -5.51
N ASP A 369 -21.93 -7.93 -4.74
CA ASP A 369 -21.34 -7.59 -3.45
C ASP A 369 -19.85 -7.21 -3.61
N VAL A 370 -19.15 -7.84 -4.57
CA VAL A 370 -17.74 -7.58 -4.93
C VAL A 370 -17.55 -7.76 -6.43
N VAL A 371 -16.51 -7.09 -6.97
CA VAL A 371 -16.04 -7.34 -8.34
C VAL A 371 -14.68 -8.01 -8.24
N LEU A 372 -14.49 -9.13 -8.95
CA LEU A 372 -13.23 -9.87 -9.03
C LEU A 372 -12.57 -9.60 -10.39
N THR A 373 -11.31 -9.22 -10.34
CA THR A 373 -10.48 -8.99 -11.53
C THR A 373 -9.05 -9.49 -11.27
N PRO A 374 -8.29 -9.87 -12.31
CA PRO A 374 -6.85 -10.04 -12.13
C PRO A 374 -6.21 -8.71 -11.69
N THR A 375 -5.30 -8.76 -10.75
CA THR A 375 -4.61 -7.55 -10.24
C THR A 375 -3.66 -6.97 -11.29
N MET A 376 -3.05 -7.85 -12.08
CA MET A 376 -2.11 -7.50 -13.15
C MET A 376 -2.41 -8.33 -14.40
N PRO A 377 -2.18 -7.78 -15.59
CA PRO A 377 -2.47 -8.49 -16.85
C PRO A 377 -1.43 -9.56 -17.19
N ALA A 378 -0.27 -9.55 -16.56
CA ALA A 378 0.83 -10.48 -16.76
C ALA A 378 1.45 -10.87 -15.42
N PRO A 379 2.15 -12.02 -15.35
CA PRO A 379 3.06 -12.31 -14.25
C PRO A 379 4.11 -11.20 -14.13
N VAL A 380 4.92 -11.28 -13.09
CA VAL A 380 5.96 -10.28 -12.83
C VAL A 380 6.91 -10.10 -14.04
N SER A 381 7.19 -8.85 -14.39
CA SER A 381 8.13 -8.51 -15.47
C SER A 381 9.59 -8.50 -14.97
N TYR A 382 10.55 -8.62 -15.91
CA TYR A 382 11.97 -8.51 -15.60
C TYR A 382 12.34 -7.12 -15.04
N THR A 383 13.30 -7.09 -14.11
CA THR A 383 13.75 -5.86 -13.44
C THR A 383 14.31 -4.82 -14.43
N HIS A 384 15.01 -5.29 -15.47
CA HIS A 384 15.69 -4.46 -16.45
C HIS A 384 14.83 -4.05 -17.64
N LEU A 385 13.65 -4.60 -17.80
CA LEU A 385 12.69 -4.05 -18.75
C LEU A 385 12.26 -2.69 -18.18
N THR A 386 12.99 -1.69 -18.61
CA THR A 386 12.55 -0.30 -18.52
C THR A 386 11.23 -0.23 -19.28
N LEU A 387 10.14 -0.36 -18.56
CA LEU A 387 8.82 -0.33 -19.17
C LEU A 387 8.40 1.11 -19.41
N PRO A 388 8.54 1.62 -20.63
CA PRO A 388 7.78 2.81 -21.04
C PRO A 388 6.31 2.49 -21.17
N THR A 389 5.92 1.21 -21.19
CA THR A 389 4.71 0.82 -21.92
C THR A 389 3.60 0.18 -21.10
N ILE A 390 3.80 -0.15 -19.85
CA ILE A 390 2.74 -0.84 -19.06
C ILE A 390 1.83 0.12 -18.29
N CYS A 391 2.07 1.42 -18.42
CA CYS A 391 1.07 2.41 -18.02
C CYS A 391 0.04 2.71 -19.11
N SER A 392 0.07 2.00 -20.22
CA SER A 392 -0.83 2.22 -21.35
C SER A 392 -1.87 1.11 -21.53
N VAL A 393 -2.38 0.58 -20.42
CA VAL A 393 -3.63 -0.19 -20.48
C VAL A 393 -4.49 0.17 -19.30
#